data_1a14256defb32f31c55bfcbd73f52974
#
_entry.id   1a14256defb32f31c55bfcbd73f52974
#
_cell.length_a   1.000
_cell.length_b   1.000
_cell.length_c   1.000
_cell.angle_alpha   90.00
_cell.angle_beta   90.00
_cell.angle_gamma   90.00
#
_symmetry.space_group_name_H-M   'P 1'
#
loop_
_entity.id
_entity.type
_entity.pdbx_description
1 polymer ?
#
loop_
_entity_poly.entity_id
_entity_poly.type
_entity_poly.pdbx_seq_one_letter_code
_entity_poly.pdbx_strand_id
1 'polypeptide(L)'
;MTSLSTRRGFLGQVAASAAVSGQAAGRRPNVLMITVDDMNCDSPGVFGAKLRNITPNIDRLASQGLRFARAHVTVAVCQPSRSVWMTGRYPHRNGAEGFGPIRRDVPTLQEQLHAAGYLNGIMAKNTHLAPREKFCWDLYVTPEELGQGRSPSLYYLKAKEFLLRAKSGRRPFFLMANSQDPHRPFAGSQQELQRFGKHLDYTRRIEPYEVTVTGVLPDIP
;
A
#
# COMPACT_ATOMS: atom_id res chain seq x y z
N MET A 1 -32.83 8.11 -11.66
CA MET A 1 -32.14 9.34 -12.12
C MET A 1 -31.06 9.68 -11.10
N THR A 2 -29.83 9.28 -11.34
CA THR A 2 -28.69 9.56 -10.47
C THR A 2 -28.07 10.88 -10.88
N SER A 3 -28.22 11.88 -10.03
CA SER A 3 -27.61 13.21 -10.20
C SER A 3 -26.10 13.09 -10.24
N LEU A 4 -25.47 13.36 -11.37
CA LEU A 4 -24.02 13.49 -11.51
C LEU A 4 -23.60 14.82 -10.85
N SER A 5 -22.91 14.73 -9.74
CA SER A 5 -22.30 15.89 -9.08
C SER A 5 -21.24 16.51 -9.99
N THR A 6 -21.35 17.81 -10.26
CA THR A 6 -20.36 18.56 -11.05
C THR A 6 -19.03 18.70 -10.30
N ARG A 7 -17.91 18.93 -11.02
CA ARG A 7 -16.59 19.18 -10.42
C ARG A 7 -16.62 20.29 -9.33
N ARG A 8 -17.41 21.35 -9.56
CA ARG A 8 -17.61 22.43 -8.56
C ARG A 8 -18.37 21.95 -7.32
N GLY A 9 -19.41 21.10 -7.48
CA GLY A 9 -20.14 20.52 -6.36
C GLY A 9 -19.26 19.58 -5.52
N PHE A 10 -18.38 18.81 -6.17
CA PHE A 10 -17.42 17.93 -5.46
C PHE A 10 -16.39 18.74 -4.66
N LEU A 11 -15.80 19.78 -5.24
CA LEU A 11 -14.86 20.67 -4.52
C LEU A 11 -15.52 21.42 -3.37
N GLY A 12 -16.76 21.84 -3.54
CA GLY A 12 -17.57 22.46 -2.46
C GLY A 12 -17.86 21.50 -1.31
N GLN A 13 -18.17 20.24 -1.60
CA GLN A 13 -18.39 19.19 -0.58
C GLN A 13 -17.11 18.80 0.15
N VAL A 14 -15.98 18.73 -0.55
CA VAL A 14 -14.67 18.48 0.08
C VAL A 14 -14.26 19.66 0.96
N ALA A 15 -14.48 20.90 0.54
CA ALA A 15 -14.21 22.09 1.34
C ALA A 15 -15.14 22.18 2.57
N ALA A 16 -16.42 21.82 2.44
CA ALA A 16 -17.36 21.79 3.56
C ALA A 16 -17.00 20.66 4.57
N SER A 17 -16.56 19.49 4.09
CA SER A 17 -16.10 18.41 4.98
C SER A 17 -14.80 18.76 5.71
N ALA A 18 -13.92 19.55 5.09
CA ALA A 18 -12.71 20.07 5.74
C ALA A 18 -13.05 21.15 6.79
N ALA A 19 -14.11 21.92 6.58
CA ALA A 19 -14.55 22.96 7.54
C ALA A 19 -15.24 22.39 8.80
N VAL A 20 -15.89 21.22 8.71
CA VAL A 20 -16.52 20.56 9.86
C VAL A 20 -15.52 19.83 10.75
N SER A 21 -14.35 19.45 10.23
CA SER A 21 -13.25 18.86 11.03
C SER A 21 -12.37 19.90 11.72
N GLY A 22 -12.70 21.18 11.65
CA GLY A 22 -11.88 22.31 12.05
C GLY A 22 -11.84 22.64 13.53
N GLN A 23 -12.12 21.71 14.45
CA GLN A 23 -11.99 22.03 15.89
C GLN A 23 -11.61 20.87 16.80
N ALA A 24 -10.73 19.98 16.34
CA ALA A 24 -9.87 19.26 17.28
C ALA A 24 -8.49 19.90 17.21
N ALA A 25 -8.36 21.06 17.83
CA ALA A 25 -7.07 21.71 18.01
C ALA A 25 -6.08 20.73 18.67
N GLY A 26 -5.08 20.28 17.94
CA GLY A 26 -3.87 19.73 18.49
C GLY A 26 -3.51 18.29 18.15
N ARG A 27 -4.39 17.41 17.70
CA ARG A 27 -4.02 16.01 17.46
C ARG A 27 -3.80 15.71 15.97
N ARG A 28 -2.52 15.63 15.58
CA ARG A 28 -2.13 15.20 14.23
C ARG A 28 -2.59 13.76 13.96
N PRO A 29 -3.21 13.46 12.80
CA PRO A 29 -3.69 12.11 12.50
C PRO A 29 -2.54 11.12 12.34
N ASN A 30 -2.75 9.89 12.75
CA ASN A 30 -1.90 8.79 12.40
C ASN A 30 -2.23 8.34 10.96
N VAL A 31 -1.21 7.92 10.22
CA VAL A 31 -1.35 7.46 8.84
C VAL A 31 -0.85 6.02 8.73
N LEU A 32 -1.74 5.11 8.35
CA LEU A 32 -1.39 3.74 7.98
C LEU A 32 -1.66 3.58 6.49
N MET A 33 -0.60 3.35 5.72
CA MET A 33 -0.68 3.05 4.29
C MET A 33 -0.40 1.56 4.08
N ILE A 34 -1.40 0.81 3.64
CA ILE A 34 -1.25 -0.60 3.29
C ILE A 34 -1.23 -0.72 1.78
N THR A 35 -0.23 -1.40 1.24
CA THR A 35 -0.11 -1.66 -0.19
C THR A 35 0.03 -3.15 -0.46
N VAL A 36 -0.45 -3.57 -1.61
CA VAL A 36 -0.25 -4.90 -2.17
C VAL A 36 0.52 -4.75 -3.49
N ASP A 37 1.26 -5.77 -3.89
CA ASP A 37 2.10 -5.69 -5.08
C ASP A 37 1.52 -6.56 -6.21
N ASP A 38 1.41 -5.99 -7.41
CA ASP A 38 0.87 -6.64 -8.62
C ASP A 38 -0.57 -7.17 -8.50
N MET A 39 -1.42 -6.56 -7.68
CA MET A 39 -2.83 -6.95 -7.58
C MET A 39 -3.69 -6.26 -8.64
N ASN A 40 -4.46 -7.01 -9.40
CA ASN A 40 -5.44 -6.46 -10.34
C ASN A 40 -6.55 -5.70 -9.61
N CYS A 41 -7.12 -4.70 -10.30
CA CYS A 41 -8.18 -3.87 -9.73
C CYS A 41 -9.49 -4.62 -9.45
N ASP A 42 -9.74 -5.72 -10.14
CA ASP A 42 -10.91 -6.60 -10.01
C ASP A 42 -10.69 -7.78 -9.04
N SER A 43 -9.50 -7.89 -8.45
CA SER A 43 -9.19 -8.97 -7.48
C SER A 43 -9.82 -8.78 -6.09
N PRO A 44 -10.03 -7.57 -5.55
CA PRO A 44 -10.77 -7.42 -4.29
C PRO A 44 -12.27 -7.68 -4.45
N GLY A 45 -12.89 -8.29 -3.43
CA GLY A 45 -14.33 -8.55 -3.42
C GLY A 45 -15.18 -7.31 -3.64
N VAL A 46 -14.81 -6.20 -3.00
CA VAL A 46 -15.48 -4.89 -3.11
C VAL A 46 -15.44 -4.29 -4.52
N PHE A 47 -14.54 -4.76 -5.40
CA PHE A 47 -14.43 -4.38 -6.80
C PHE A 47 -14.94 -5.43 -7.79
N GLY A 48 -15.58 -6.48 -7.29
CA GLY A 48 -16.30 -7.44 -8.11
C GLY A 48 -15.60 -8.78 -8.34
N ALA A 49 -14.62 -9.14 -7.50
CA ALA A 49 -14.05 -10.48 -7.52
C ALA A 49 -15.15 -11.54 -7.39
N LYS A 50 -15.15 -12.53 -8.28
CA LYS A 50 -16.15 -13.60 -8.29
C LYS A 50 -15.92 -14.63 -7.18
N LEU A 51 -14.68 -14.78 -6.73
CA LEU A 51 -14.32 -15.66 -5.64
C LEU A 51 -14.75 -15.04 -4.30
N ARG A 52 -15.62 -15.76 -3.58
CA ARG A 52 -16.16 -15.28 -2.31
C ARG A 52 -15.07 -15.21 -1.23
N ASN A 53 -15.14 -14.18 -0.40
CA ASN A 53 -14.25 -13.98 0.76
C ASN A 53 -12.76 -13.98 0.41
N ILE A 54 -12.40 -13.50 -0.78
CA ILE A 54 -11.00 -13.40 -1.19
C ILE A 54 -10.26 -12.28 -0.43
N THR A 55 -10.94 -11.18 -0.16
CA THR A 55 -10.37 -10.01 0.54
C THR A 55 -11.27 -9.48 1.66
N PRO A 56 -11.66 -10.31 2.65
CA PRO A 56 -12.71 -9.94 3.61
C PRO A 56 -12.34 -8.71 4.47
N ASN A 57 -11.05 -8.51 4.78
CA ASN A 57 -10.59 -7.36 5.55
C ASN A 57 -10.56 -6.07 4.72
N ILE A 58 -10.20 -6.15 3.43
CA ILE A 58 -10.26 -5.02 2.51
C ILE A 58 -11.73 -4.61 2.29
N ASP A 59 -12.60 -5.60 2.08
CA ASP A 59 -14.04 -5.37 1.87
C ASP A 59 -14.69 -4.72 3.09
N ARG A 60 -14.33 -5.18 4.30
CA ARG A 60 -14.77 -4.57 5.55
C ARG A 60 -14.27 -3.13 5.69
N LEU A 61 -13.00 -2.85 5.40
CA LEU A 61 -12.45 -1.49 5.44
C LEU A 61 -13.16 -0.59 4.43
N ALA A 62 -13.41 -1.07 3.23
CA ALA A 62 -14.12 -0.33 2.19
C ALA A 62 -15.58 -0.01 2.57
N SER A 63 -16.25 -0.90 3.33
CA SER A 63 -17.62 -0.66 3.81
C SER A 63 -17.70 0.42 4.90
N GLN A 64 -16.59 0.70 5.57
CA GLN A 64 -16.47 1.68 6.67
C GLN A 64 -15.83 3.00 6.23
N GLY A 65 -15.37 3.09 5.00
CA GLY A 65 -14.59 4.21 4.49
C GLY A 65 -15.01 4.67 3.11
N LEU A 66 -14.11 5.40 2.46
CA LEU A 66 -14.29 5.89 1.11
C LEU A 66 -13.60 4.96 0.11
N ARG A 67 -14.36 4.53 -0.90
CA ARG A 67 -13.86 3.72 -2.02
C ARG A 67 -13.70 4.58 -3.28
N PHE A 68 -12.51 4.57 -3.85
CA PHE A 68 -12.21 5.24 -5.12
C PHE A 68 -12.37 4.24 -6.27
N ALA A 69 -13.50 4.32 -7.00
CA ALA A 69 -13.79 3.41 -8.11
C ALA A 69 -12.95 3.68 -9.38
N ARG A 70 -12.34 4.86 -9.47
CA ARG A 70 -11.53 5.31 -10.62
C ARG A 70 -10.21 5.91 -10.17
N ALA A 71 -9.44 5.15 -9.41
CA ALA A 71 -8.08 5.50 -9.05
C ALA A 71 -7.11 4.96 -10.11
N HIS A 72 -6.18 5.78 -10.57
CA HIS A 72 -5.21 5.43 -11.60
C HIS A 72 -3.81 5.67 -11.09
N VAL A 73 -2.89 4.77 -11.43
CA VAL A 73 -1.46 4.96 -11.21
C VAL A 73 -0.84 5.72 -12.37
N THR A 74 0.21 6.48 -12.10
CA THR A 74 0.95 7.21 -13.15
C THR A 74 1.81 6.27 -13.98
N VAL A 75 2.26 5.17 -13.40
CA VAL A 75 3.07 4.12 -14.02
C VAL A 75 2.84 2.80 -13.27
N ALA A 76 2.51 1.75 -14.01
CA ALA A 76 2.20 0.44 -13.43
C ALA A 76 3.47 -0.42 -13.23
N VAL A 77 4.49 0.14 -12.56
CA VAL A 77 5.75 -0.52 -12.20
C VAL A 77 6.08 -0.17 -10.76
N CYS A 78 6.46 -1.16 -9.95
CA CYS A 78 6.53 -1.06 -8.49
C CYS A 78 7.38 0.10 -7.97
N GLN A 79 8.66 0.23 -8.35
CA GLN A 79 9.51 1.29 -7.81
C GLN A 79 9.12 2.70 -8.31
N PRO A 80 8.92 2.96 -9.62
CA PRO A 80 8.50 4.27 -10.09
C PRO A 80 7.17 4.71 -9.48
N SER A 81 6.17 3.81 -9.39
CA SER A 81 4.88 4.11 -8.78
C SER A 81 5.03 4.54 -7.31
N ARG A 82 5.81 3.80 -6.53
CA ARG A 82 6.09 4.11 -5.12
C ARG A 82 6.82 5.44 -4.96
N SER A 83 7.76 5.73 -5.84
CA SER A 83 8.46 7.03 -5.88
C SER A 83 7.50 8.20 -6.15
N VAL A 84 6.50 8.00 -7.03
CA VAL A 84 5.44 8.99 -7.26
C VAL A 84 4.61 9.21 -6.00
N TRP A 85 4.19 8.15 -5.29
CA TRP A 85 3.40 8.29 -4.06
C TRP A 85 4.14 9.09 -2.99
N MET A 86 5.45 8.89 -2.87
CA MET A 86 6.24 9.51 -1.82
C MET A 86 6.75 10.90 -2.18
N THR A 87 6.70 11.30 -3.45
CA THR A 87 7.17 12.62 -3.89
C THR A 87 6.05 13.52 -4.42
N GLY A 88 4.89 12.96 -4.77
CA GLY A 88 3.81 13.67 -5.46
C GLY A 88 4.20 14.14 -6.87
N ARG A 89 5.27 13.60 -7.46
CA ARG A 89 5.81 14.02 -8.76
C ARG A 89 5.89 12.84 -9.72
N TYR A 90 5.61 13.10 -10.99
CA TYR A 90 5.81 12.12 -12.07
C TYR A 90 7.27 11.62 -12.13
N PRO A 91 7.54 10.40 -12.63
CA PRO A 91 8.88 9.81 -12.63
C PRO A 91 9.94 10.70 -13.29
N HIS A 92 9.67 11.28 -14.46
CA HIS A 92 10.58 12.21 -15.13
C HIS A 92 10.85 13.48 -14.32
N ARG A 93 9.98 13.81 -13.36
CA ARG A 93 10.15 14.99 -12.46
C ARG A 93 10.83 14.63 -11.17
N ASN A 94 10.75 13.38 -10.72
CA ASN A 94 11.45 12.94 -9.51
C ASN A 94 12.78 12.22 -9.80
N GLY A 95 13.03 11.82 -11.06
CA GLY A 95 14.25 11.15 -11.51
C GLY A 95 14.21 9.63 -11.47
N ALA A 96 13.15 9.02 -10.91
CA ALA A 96 13.01 7.56 -10.82
C ALA A 96 12.08 7.01 -11.92
N GLU A 97 12.50 7.12 -13.17
CA GLU A 97 11.74 6.62 -14.32
C GLU A 97 11.74 5.09 -14.42
N GLY A 98 12.73 4.42 -13.82
CA GLY A 98 12.87 2.99 -13.69
C GLY A 98 13.17 2.56 -12.27
N PHE A 99 14.05 1.57 -12.09
CA PHE A 99 14.49 1.07 -10.79
C PHE A 99 15.69 1.88 -10.22
N GLY A 100 15.77 3.16 -10.57
CA GLY A 100 16.76 4.09 -10.05
C GLY A 100 16.28 4.91 -8.85
N PRO A 101 17.19 5.59 -8.15
CA PRO A 101 16.84 6.48 -7.05
C PRO A 101 16.17 7.76 -7.54
N ILE A 102 15.38 8.38 -6.67
CA ILE A 102 14.93 9.77 -6.90
C ILE A 102 16.10 10.73 -6.80
N ARG A 103 15.98 11.90 -7.44
CA ARG A 103 16.99 12.96 -7.29
C ARG A 103 17.04 13.48 -5.85
N ARG A 104 18.22 13.86 -5.38
CA ARG A 104 18.42 14.33 -4.00
C ARG A 104 17.74 15.67 -3.69
N ASP A 105 17.50 16.49 -4.70
CA ASP A 105 16.82 17.79 -4.57
C ASP A 105 15.29 17.69 -4.49
N VAL A 106 14.72 16.50 -4.75
CA VAL A 106 13.27 16.28 -4.70
C VAL A 106 12.83 16.00 -3.27
N PRO A 107 11.95 16.83 -2.67
CA PRO A 107 11.42 16.57 -1.34
C PRO A 107 10.52 15.33 -1.32
N THR A 108 10.51 14.62 -0.19
CA THR A 108 9.67 13.45 0.04
C THR A 108 8.63 13.71 1.11
N LEU A 109 7.52 12.95 1.06
CA LEU A 109 6.51 12.95 2.11
C LEU A 109 7.13 12.65 3.48
N GLN A 110 8.07 11.70 3.54
CA GLN A 110 8.71 11.28 4.79
C GLN A 110 9.59 12.38 5.39
N GLU A 111 10.31 13.16 4.58
CA GLU A 111 11.05 14.33 5.07
C GLU A 111 10.10 15.35 5.71
N GLN A 112 8.95 15.63 5.07
CA GLN A 112 7.96 16.56 5.59
C GLN A 112 7.30 16.04 6.88
N LEU A 113 6.95 14.76 6.92
CA LEU A 113 6.37 14.13 8.10
C LEU A 113 7.38 14.06 9.25
N HIS A 114 8.64 13.75 8.97
CA HIS A 114 9.71 13.74 9.95
C HIS A 114 9.91 15.14 10.57
N ALA A 115 10.00 16.17 9.75
CA ALA A 115 10.07 17.58 10.20
C ALA A 115 8.85 17.98 11.04
N ALA A 116 7.67 17.40 10.74
CA ALA A 116 6.45 17.57 11.53
C ALA A 116 6.40 16.69 12.79
N GLY A 117 7.45 15.93 13.14
CA GLY A 117 7.55 15.13 14.36
C GLY A 117 6.91 13.74 14.30
N TYR A 118 6.54 13.26 13.10
CA TYR A 118 6.05 11.89 12.92
C TYR A 118 7.15 10.85 13.10
N LEU A 119 6.76 9.66 13.57
CA LEU A 119 7.55 8.44 13.38
C LEU A 119 7.24 7.85 12.02
N ASN A 120 8.26 7.61 11.20
CA ASN A 120 8.11 7.03 9.86
C ASN A 120 8.53 5.55 9.88
N GLY A 121 7.64 4.66 9.49
CA GLY A 121 7.92 3.23 9.38
C GLY A 121 7.66 2.69 7.98
N ILE A 122 8.52 1.74 7.55
CA ILE A 122 8.30 0.94 6.36
C ILE A 122 8.52 -0.54 6.67
N MET A 123 7.63 -1.37 6.15
CA MET A 123 7.70 -2.83 6.23
C MET A 123 7.62 -3.41 4.82
N ALA A 124 8.63 -4.16 4.41
CA ALA A 124 8.88 -4.70 3.08
C ALA A 124 8.89 -3.65 1.94
N LYS A 125 9.24 -4.04 0.71
CA LYS A 125 9.38 -3.16 -0.47
C LYS A 125 10.24 -1.91 -0.23
N ASN A 126 11.04 -1.95 0.79
CA ASN A 126 11.87 -0.85 1.28
C ASN A 126 13.01 -0.47 0.32
N THR A 127 13.53 -1.41 -0.46
CA THR A 127 14.54 -1.16 -1.51
C THR A 127 13.98 -0.40 -2.72
N HIS A 128 12.65 -0.34 -2.85
CA HIS A 128 11.96 0.41 -3.92
C HIS A 128 11.81 1.91 -3.63
N LEU A 129 12.38 2.38 -2.53
CA LEU A 129 12.42 3.80 -2.16
C LEU A 129 13.88 4.19 -1.89
N ALA A 130 14.53 4.72 -2.92
CA ALA A 130 15.94 5.07 -2.90
C ALA A 130 16.14 6.55 -3.31
N PRO A 131 17.15 7.22 -2.77
CA PRO A 131 18.12 6.71 -1.79
C PRO A 131 17.50 6.67 -0.38
N ARG A 132 17.88 5.65 0.41
CA ARG A 132 17.26 5.34 1.71
C ARG A 132 17.24 6.52 2.69
N GLU A 133 18.31 7.28 2.74
CA GLU A 133 18.48 8.39 3.66
C GLU A 133 17.47 9.53 3.48
N LYS A 134 16.89 9.66 2.27
CA LYS A 134 15.87 10.68 2.00
C LYS A 134 14.51 10.37 2.63
N PHE A 135 14.28 9.12 3.02
CA PHE A 135 12.96 8.71 3.52
C PHE A 135 12.84 8.69 5.04
N CYS A 136 13.89 9.08 5.77
CA CYS A 136 13.85 9.31 7.22
C CYS A 136 13.12 8.21 8.00
N TRP A 137 13.45 6.93 7.74
CA TRP A 137 12.78 5.80 8.37
C TRP A 137 13.24 5.58 9.81
N ASP A 138 12.33 5.69 10.77
CA ASP A 138 12.52 5.29 12.18
C ASP A 138 12.35 3.77 12.37
N LEU A 139 11.57 3.11 11.51
CA LEU A 139 11.45 1.66 11.40
C LEU A 139 11.70 1.25 9.95
N TYR A 140 12.58 0.28 9.75
CA TYR A 140 12.94 -0.24 8.42
C TYR A 140 13.03 -1.77 8.49
N VAL A 141 11.95 -2.46 8.12
CA VAL A 141 11.84 -3.92 8.19
C VAL A 141 11.93 -4.52 6.79
N THR A 142 12.86 -5.44 6.59
CA THR A 142 13.10 -6.08 5.29
C THR A 142 12.06 -7.17 4.97
N PRO A 143 11.90 -7.57 3.70
CA PRO A 143 11.05 -8.70 3.35
C PRO A 143 11.43 -10.00 4.07
N GLU A 144 12.72 -10.26 4.25
CA GLU A 144 13.24 -11.45 4.93
C GLU A 144 12.74 -11.54 6.38
N GLU A 145 12.76 -10.43 7.11
CA GLU A 145 12.24 -10.33 8.49
C GLU A 145 10.73 -10.53 8.57
N LEU A 146 10.02 -10.52 7.44
CA LEU A 146 8.57 -10.66 7.32
C LEU A 146 8.17 -11.95 6.60
N GLY A 147 9.03 -12.97 6.63
CA GLY A 147 8.78 -14.23 5.92
C GLY A 147 8.64 -14.00 4.41
N GLN A 148 9.63 -13.33 3.83
CA GLN A 148 9.65 -12.89 2.43
C GLN A 148 8.54 -11.88 2.09
N GLY A 149 8.11 -11.10 3.09
CA GLY A 149 7.03 -10.14 2.93
C GLY A 149 5.62 -10.75 2.87
N ARG A 150 5.44 -11.98 3.41
CA ARG A 150 4.22 -12.79 3.27
C ARG A 150 3.64 -13.33 4.58
N SER A 151 4.32 -13.15 5.73
CA SER A 151 3.87 -13.67 7.00
C SER A 151 2.98 -12.70 7.78
N PRO A 152 1.66 -12.90 7.87
CA PRO A 152 0.77 -12.01 8.62
C PRO A 152 1.15 -11.87 10.10
N SER A 153 1.65 -12.93 10.72
CA SER A 153 2.08 -12.93 12.12
C SER A 153 3.30 -12.04 12.35
N LEU A 154 4.29 -12.08 11.46
CA LEU A 154 5.47 -11.23 11.56
C LEU A 154 5.13 -9.75 11.29
N TYR A 155 4.24 -9.47 10.31
CA TYR A 155 3.71 -8.12 10.13
C TYR A 155 3.00 -7.61 11.39
N TYR A 156 2.16 -8.44 12.00
CA TYR A 156 1.48 -8.08 13.25
C TYR A 156 2.46 -7.73 14.37
N LEU A 157 3.48 -8.56 14.59
CA LEU A 157 4.47 -8.35 15.65
C LEU A 157 5.25 -7.04 15.43
N LYS A 158 5.77 -6.81 14.22
CA LYS A 158 6.53 -5.60 13.88
C LYS A 158 5.67 -4.34 13.92
N ALA A 159 4.43 -4.41 13.41
CA ALA A 159 3.49 -3.30 13.49
C ALA A 159 3.13 -2.98 14.93
N LYS A 160 2.83 -3.99 15.76
CA LYS A 160 2.52 -3.80 17.17
C LYS A 160 3.65 -3.10 17.93
N GLU A 161 4.89 -3.53 17.73
CA GLU A 161 6.08 -2.91 18.33
C GLU A 161 6.17 -1.43 17.94
N PHE A 162 6.05 -1.11 16.65
CA PHE A 162 6.10 0.27 16.15
C PHE A 162 4.97 1.14 16.72
N LEU A 163 3.75 0.62 16.74
CA LEU A 163 2.59 1.34 17.27
C LEU A 163 2.71 1.60 18.79
N LEU A 164 3.25 0.65 19.55
CA LEU A 164 3.53 0.84 20.97
C LEU A 164 4.60 1.92 21.18
N ARG A 165 5.67 1.94 20.37
CA ARG A 165 6.69 3.00 20.40
C ARG A 165 6.08 4.37 20.09
N ALA A 166 5.22 4.48 19.09
CA ALA A 166 4.52 5.72 18.76
C ALA A 166 3.62 6.18 19.90
N LYS A 167 2.89 5.25 20.51
CA LYS A 167 2.00 5.52 21.66
C LYS A 167 2.77 6.00 22.88
N SER A 168 3.83 5.30 23.28
CA SER A 168 4.65 5.66 24.45
C SER A 168 5.36 7.00 24.27
N GLY A 169 5.84 7.29 23.05
CA GLY A 169 6.46 8.56 22.67
C GLY A 169 5.46 9.70 22.44
N ARG A 170 4.14 9.42 22.48
CA ARG A 170 3.07 10.39 22.15
C ARG A 170 3.29 11.08 20.81
N ARG A 171 3.88 10.37 19.85
CA ARG A 171 4.18 10.87 18.51
C ARG A 171 3.15 10.36 17.51
N PRO A 172 2.69 11.19 16.56
CA PRO A 172 1.96 10.70 15.41
C PRO A 172 2.87 9.82 14.57
N PHE A 173 2.29 8.91 13.79
CA PHE A 173 3.07 8.02 12.94
C PHE A 173 2.57 8.01 11.49
N PHE A 174 3.49 7.71 10.59
CA PHE A 174 3.26 7.22 9.25
C PHE A 174 3.85 5.81 9.15
N LEU A 175 3.02 4.80 8.89
CA LEU A 175 3.47 3.43 8.69
C LEU A 175 3.06 2.95 7.30
N MET A 176 4.04 2.60 6.48
CA MET A 176 3.84 1.98 5.17
C MET A 176 4.08 0.48 5.29
N ALA A 177 3.00 -0.29 5.25
CA ALA A 177 3.03 -1.75 5.31
C ALA A 177 2.76 -2.33 3.92
N ASN A 178 3.74 -3.00 3.33
CA ASN A 178 3.68 -3.47 1.96
C ASN A 178 3.63 -5.00 1.92
N SER A 179 2.53 -5.59 1.43
CA SER A 179 2.49 -7.02 1.13
C SER A 179 3.31 -7.33 -0.12
N GLN A 180 4.01 -8.47 -0.12
CA GLN A 180 4.65 -9.00 -1.31
C GLN A 180 3.62 -9.61 -2.26
N ASP A 181 2.58 -10.25 -1.73
CA ASP A 181 1.54 -10.85 -2.53
C ASP A 181 0.61 -9.79 -3.15
N PRO A 182 0.05 -10.10 -4.34
CA PRO A 182 0.21 -11.32 -5.15
C PRO A 182 1.39 -11.32 -6.15
N HIS A 183 2.42 -10.52 -5.94
CA HIS A 183 3.61 -10.51 -6.78
C HIS A 183 4.31 -11.89 -6.82
N ARG A 184 4.86 -12.26 -7.98
CA ARG A 184 5.62 -13.51 -8.13
C ARG A 184 6.89 -13.57 -7.25
N PRO A 185 7.42 -14.77 -6.90
CA PRO A 185 6.86 -16.08 -7.26
C PRO A 185 5.50 -16.30 -6.60
N PHE A 186 4.56 -16.87 -7.37
CA PHE A 186 3.22 -17.09 -6.85
C PHE A 186 3.21 -18.19 -5.78
N ALA A 187 2.32 -18.04 -4.81
CA ALA A 187 2.08 -19.00 -3.76
C ALA A 187 1.85 -20.42 -4.31
N GLY A 188 2.56 -21.42 -3.78
CA GLY A 188 2.47 -22.81 -4.19
C GLY A 188 3.14 -23.15 -5.53
N SER A 189 3.78 -22.18 -6.21
CA SER A 189 4.41 -22.39 -7.50
C SER A 189 5.78 -23.08 -7.41
N GLN A 190 6.21 -23.70 -8.52
CA GLN A 190 7.58 -24.23 -8.64
C GLN A 190 8.65 -23.12 -8.51
N GLN A 191 8.34 -21.91 -8.97
CA GLN A 191 9.25 -20.76 -8.81
C GLN A 191 9.47 -20.40 -7.35
N GLU A 192 8.43 -20.51 -6.52
CA GLU A 192 8.55 -20.30 -5.08
C GLU A 192 9.47 -21.35 -4.45
N LEU A 193 9.25 -22.61 -4.78
CA LEU A 193 10.09 -23.71 -4.31
C LEU A 193 11.56 -23.53 -4.73
N GLN A 194 11.81 -23.18 -5.99
CA GLN A 194 13.15 -22.89 -6.50
C GLN A 194 13.83 -21.73 -5.78
N ARG A 195 13.05 -20.66 -5.49
CA ARG A 195 13.60 -19.45 -4.89
C ARG A 195 13.87 -19.57 -3.40
N PHE A 196 12.99 -20.25 -2.66
CA PHE A 196 13.02 -20.29 -1.20
C PHE A 196 13.35 -21.66 -0.62
N GLY A 197 13.51 -22.70 -1.46
CA GLY A 197 13.77 -24.07 -1.04
C GLY A 197 12.57 -24.77 -0.36
N LYS A 198 11.45 -24.07 -0.22
CA LYS A 198 10.20 -24.56 0.40
C LYS A 198 9.02 -23.70 -0.04
N HIS A 199 7.80 -24.23 0.10
CA HIS A 199 6.61 -23.40 0.06
C HIS A 199 6.45 -22.62 1.37
N LEU A 200 6.01 -21.37 1.27
CA LEU A 200 5.71 -20.55 2.44
C LEU A 200 4.34 -20.93 3.00
N ASP A 201 4.12 -20.66 4.30
CA ASP A 201 2.84 -20.96 4.93
C ASP A 201 1.74 -20.01 4.45
N TYR A 202 0.63 -20.58 4.01
CA TYR A 202 -0.55 -19.85 3.55
C TYR A 202 -1.74 -20.15 4.43
N THR A 203 -2.53 -19.12 4.72
CA THR A 203 -3.75 -19.25 5.54
C THR A 203 -4.93 -19.87 4.77
N ARG A 204 -4.89 -19.79 3.44
CA ARG A 204 -5.91 -20.36 2.55
C ARG A 204 -5.26 -20.79 1.23
N ARG A 205 -5.62 -21.98 0.78
CA ARG A 205 -5.35 -22.45 -0.58
C ARG A 205 -6.60 -22.30 -1.43
N ILE A 206 -6.43 -21.83 -2.65
CA ILE A 206 -7.49 -21.69 -3.65
C ILE A 206 -7.19 -22.68 -4.77
N GLU A 207 -8.18 -23.51 -5.08
CA GLU A 207 -8.02 -24.51 -6.13
C GLU A 207 -8.34 -23.90 -7.51
N PRO A 208 -7.73 -24.38 -8.60
CA PRO A 208 -7.93 -23.81 -9.93
C PRO A 208 -9.39 -23.71 -10.37
N TYR A 209 -10.23 -24.68 -10.01
CA TYR A 209 -11.65 -24.69 -10.35
C TYR A 209 -12.49 -23.62 -9.61
N GLU A 210 -11.97 -23.04 -8.54
CA GLU A 210 -12.61 -21.94 -7.82
C GLU A 210 -12.39 -20.59 -8.52
N VAL A 211 -11.40 -20.49 -9.41
CA VAL A 211 -10.98 -19.25 -10.07
C VAL A 211 -11.74 -19.06 -11.37
N THR A 212 -12.24 -17.86 -11.61
CA THR A 212 -12.75 -17.46 -12.92
C THR A 212 -11.70 -16.60 -13.62
N VAL A 213 -11.34 -16.96 -14.82
CA VAL A 213 -10.42 -16.16 -15.67
C VAL A 213 -11.04 -14.80 -15.90
N THR A 214 -10.25 -13.74 -15.74
CA THR A 214 -10.70 -12.36 -15.97
C THR A 214 -10.87 -12.11 -17.48
N GLY A 215 -11.83 -11.26 -17.86
CA GLY A 215 -12.13 -11.01 -19.29
C GLY A 215 -11.02 -10.30 -20.06
N VAL A 216 -9.91 -9.92 -19.39
CA VAL A 216 -8.71 -9.36 -20.03
C VAL A 216 -7.68 -10.42 -20.40
N LEU A 217 -7.87 -11.66 -19.97
CA LEU A 217 -7.03 -12.80 -20.30
C LEU A 217 -7.79 -13.79 -21.17
N PRO A 218 -7.15 -14.45 -22.15
CA PRO A 218 -7.79 -15.51 -22.89
C PRO A 218 -8.05 -16.71 -21.97
N ASP A 219 -9.26 -17.24 -22.04
CA ASP A 219 -9.64 -18.48 -21.35
C ASP A 219 -9.18 -19.67 -22.21
N ILE A 220 -7.93 -20.04 -22.04
CA ILE A 220 -7.28 -21.15 -22.73
C ILE A 220 -6.98 -22.29 -21.77
N PRO A 221 -7.04 -23.57 -22.22
CA PRO A 221 -6.74 -24.74 -21.40
C PRO A 221 -5.33 -24.71 -20.80
#